data_de44bf2c304e642fdc563457655a9ac2
#
_entry.id   de44bf2c304e642fdc563457655a9ac2
#
_cell.length_a   1.000
_cell.length_b   1.000
_cell.length_c   1.000
_cell.angle_alpha   90.00
_cell.angle_beta   90.00
_cell.angle_gamma   90.00
#
_symmetry.space_group_name_H-M   'P 1'
#
loop_
_entity.id
_entity.type
_entity.pdbx_description
1 polymer ?
#
loop_
_entity_poly.entity_id
_entity_poly.type
_entity_poly.pdbx_seq_one_letter_code
_entity_poly.pdbx_strand_id
1 'polypeptide(L)'
;MKISSFFSKFFIFFFIISLSNTNAEEWTIKSNEDLSFALVSGEITHGDSLAFFMRKSENCEKMWNTFSVYTYEKPKDINQLLSKDIPIKLNGKELTASVQDVRPFLMGYRVLFSLGHFPVKEYTYFLKEFYDEFQLYEIEIIDNKDFKASKYFDIKVNNWKLDNLVTSILEAYDKCNQLLLSKS
;
A
#
# COMPACT_ATOMS: atom_id res chain seq x y z
N MET A 1 74.14 -8.81 24.74
CA MET A 1 73.30 -9.43 23.69
C MET A 1 71.80 -9.09 23.98
N LYS A 2 71.24 -8.18 23.24
CA LYS A 2 69.87 -7.68 23.50
C LYS A 2 68.87 -8.46 22.63
N ILE A 3 67.94 -9.13 23.29
CA ILE A 3 66.83 -9.82 22.63
C ILE A 3 65.67 -8.81 22.53
N SER A 4 65.38 -8.40 21.31
CA SER A 4 64.28 -7.50 20.98
C SER A 4 62.94 -8.29 20.88
N SER A 5 62.00 -7.95 21.76
CA SER A 5 60.67 -8.51 21.78
C SER A 5 59.83 -7.82 20.73
N PHE A 6 59.40 -8.56 19.70
CA PHE A 6 58.52 -8.10 18.64
C PHE A 6 57.06 -8.32 19.08
N PHE A 7 56.45 -7.28 19.62
CA PHE A 7 54.99 -7.31 19.92
C PHE A 7 54.22 -7.16 18.62
N SER A 8 53.73 -8.28 18.13
CA SER A 8 52.73 -8.29 17.06
C SER A 8 51.37 -7.80 17.58
N LYS A 9 51.01 -6.57 17.22
CA LYS A 9 49.68 -6.04 17.49
C LYS A 9 48.68 -6.69 16.53
N PHE A 10 47.94 -7.67 17.03
CA PHE A 10 46.80 -8.27 16.35
C PHE A 10 45.68 -7.26 16.38
N PHE A 11 45.48 -6.55 15.27
CA PHE A 11 44.38 -5.60 15.07
C PHE A 11 43.14 -6.42 14.73
N ILE A 12 42.30 -6.73 15.73
CA ILE A 12 41.00 -7.34 15.52
C ILE A 12 40.07 -6.22 14.94
N PHE A 13 39.90 -6.25 13.64
CA PHE A 13 38.92 -5.42 12.96
C PHE A 13 37.53 -5.98 13.27
N PHE A 14 36.87 -5.41 14.28
CA PHE A 14 35.48 -5.69 14.57
C PHE A 14 34.63 -5.10 13.42
N PHE A 15 34.31 -5.95 12.47
CA PHE A 15 33.31 -5.63 11.44
C PHE A 15 31.96 -5.57 12.14
N ILE A 16 31.56 -4.39 12.59
CA ILE A 16 30.20 -4.12 13.03
C ILE A 16 29.34 -4.20 11.75
N ILE A 17 28.78 -5.38 11.51
CA ILE A 17 27.69 -5.55 10.56
C ILE A 17 26.53 -4.78 11.18
N SER A 18 26.34 -3.55 10.77
CA SER A 18 25.08 -2.82 10.97
C SER A 18 24.02 -3.63 10.23
N LEU A 19 23.33 -4.48 10.96
CA LEU A 19 22.04 -5.00 10.53
C LEU A 19 21.16 -3.76 10.37
N SER A 20 21.12 -3.19 9.18
CA SER A 20 20.04 -2.32 8.79
C SER A 20 18.78 -3.16 8.96
N ASN A 21 18.06 -2.92 10.05
CA ASN A 21 16.67 -3.30 10.11
C ASN A 21 16.01 -2.61 8.92
N THR A 22 15.85 -3.34 7.83
CA THR A 22 14.86 -2.97 6.83
C THR A 22 13.55 -3.05 7.59
N ASN A 23 13.07 -1.91 8.09
CA ASN A 23 11.74 -1.82 8.63
C ASN A 23 10.83 -2.32 7.52
N ALA A 24 10.29 -3.53 7.69
CA ALA A 24 9.16 -3.96 6.89
C ALA A 24 8.11 -2.86 7.03
N GLU A 25 7.53 -2.42 5.93
CA GLU A 25 6.47 -1.43 5.99
C GLU A 25 5.39 -1.95 6.93
N GLU A 26 5.18 -1.23 8.03
CA GLU A 26 4.28 -1.69 9.08
C GLU A 26 2.86 -1.29 8.72
N TRP A 27 1.96 -2.27 8.72
CA TRP A 27 0.54 -2.02 8.53
C TRP A 27 0.00 -1.17 9.68
N THR A 28 -0.66 -0.08 9.33
CA THR A 28 -1.38 0.76 10.27
C THR A 28 -2.83 0.33 10.33
N ILE A 29 -3.28 -0.18 11.49
CA ILE A 29 -4.66 -0.59 11.71
C ILE A 29 -5.34 0.47 12.60
N LYS A 30 -6.39 1.11 12.06
CA LYS A 30 -7.16 2.13 12.74
C LYS A 30 -8.66 1.93 12.54
N SER A 31 -9.44 2.49 13.46
CA SER A 31 -10.89 2.62 13.32
C SER A 31 -11.35 4.00 13.77
N ASN A 32 -12.46 4.45 13.22
CA ASN A 32 -13.23 5.61 13.68
C ASN A 32 -14.68 5.17 13.92
N GLU A 33 -15.62 6.11 14.02
CA GLU A 33 -17.03 5.80 14.32
C GLU A 33 -17.72 4.98 13.21
N ASP A 34 -17.28 5.09 11.96
CA ASP A 34 -17.97 4.56 10.79
C ASP A 34 -17.22 3.45 10.06
N LEU A 35 -15.90 3.38 10.19
CA LEU A 35 -15.09 2.43 9.45
C LEU A 35 -13.86 1.96 10.25
N SER A 36 -13.36 0.78 9.85
CA SER A 36 -12.07 0.27 10.26
C SER A 36 -11.23 -0.07 9.03
N PHE A 37 -9.91 0.10 9.13
CA PHE A 37 -9.03 -0.13 8.00
C PHE A 37 -7.65 -0.65 8.41
N ALA A 38 -7.04 -1.41 7.50
CA ALA A 38 -5.62 -1.73 7.45
C ALA A 38 -4.99 -0.98 6.27
N LEU A 39 -3.91 -0.25 6.51
CA LEU A 39 -3.22 0.58 5.54
C LEU A 39 -1.72 0.35 5.62
N VAL A 40 -1.07 0.22 4.48
CA VAL A 40 0.38 0.21 4.33
C VAL A 40 0.80 1.34 3.39
N SER A 41 1.92 2.01 3.71
CA SER A 41 2.52 3.02 2.83
C SER A 41 3.26 2.37 1.68
N GLY A 42 3.41 3.08 0.56
CA GLY A 42 4.19 2.60 -0.57
C GLY A 42 5.68 2.86 -0.41
N GLU A 43 6.49 2.05 -1.07
CA GLU A 43 7.95 2.14 -1.03
C GLU A 43 8.51 3.25 -1.94
N ILE A 44 7.73 3.72 -2.92
CA ILE A 44 8.24 4.56 -4.01
C ILE A 44 8.10 6.03 -3.71
N THR A 45 6.94 6.49 -3.26
CA THR A 45 6.72 7.91 -2.97
C THR A 45 5.94 8.16 -1.68
N HIS A 46 6.19 9.34 -1.08
CA HIS A 46 5.36 9.82 0.02
C HIS A 46 3.92 10.08 -0.45
N GLY A 47 2.96 9.40 0.16
CA GLY A 47 1.55 9.54 -0.15
C GLY A 47 0.95 8.37 -0.91
N ASP A 48 1.77 7.47 -1.42
CA ASP A 48 1.32 6.19 -1.92
C ASP A 48 0.86 5.32 -0.76
N SER A 49 -0.25 4.64 -0.93
CA SER A 49 -0.76 3.73 0.09
C SER A 49 -1.65 2.66 -0.53
N LEU A 50 -1.64 1.48 0.06
CA LEU A 50 -2.62 0.42 -0.17
C LEU A 50 -3.47 0.28 1.09
N ALA A 51 -4.79 0.21 0.93
CA ALA A 51 -5.69 0.11 2.07
C ALA A 51 -6.84 -0.85 1.81
N PHE A 52 -7.20 -1.58 2.86
CA PHE A 52 -8.37 -2.43 2.96
C PHE A 52 -9.24 -1.91 4.09
N PHE A 53 -10.49 -1.54 3.79
CA PHE A 53 -11.36 -1.01 4.82
C PHE A 53 -12.76 -1.61 4.77
N MET A 54 -13.40 -1.65 5.94
CA MET A 54 -14.76 -2.12 6.13
C MET A 54 -15.58 -1.03 6.78
N ARG A 55 -16.86 -0.94 6.42
CA ARG A 55 -17.79 0.07 6.92
C ARG A 55 -18.80 -0.53 7.88
N LYS A 56 -19.05 0.17 8.97
CA LYS A 56 -20.13 -0.14 9.90
C LYS A 56 -21.50 -0.16 9.22
N SER A 57 -21.76 0.79 8.30
CA SER A 57 -22.99 0.87 7.53
C SER A 57 -23.25 -0.33 6.61
N GLU A 58 -22.24 -1.14 6.34
CA GLU A 58 -22.30 -2.38 5.56
C GLU A 58 -22.18 -3.62 6.45
N ASN A 59 -22.47 -3.49 7.77
CA ASN A 59 -22.33 -4.53 8.78
C ASN A 59 -20.93 -5.18 8.83
N CYS A 60 -19.90 -4.46 8.36
CA CYS A 60 -18.53 -4.99 8.21
C CYS A 60 -18.42 -6.22 7.29
N GLU A 61 -19.43 -6.51 6.47
CA GLU A 61 -19.46 -7.68 5.60
C GLU A 61 -18.67 -7.49 4.30
N LYS A 62 -18.44 -6.22 3.90
CA LYS A 62 -17.74 -5.87 2.68
C LYS A 62 -16.39 -5.23 2.98
N MET A 63 -15.38 -5.68 2.27
CA MET A 63 -14.03 -5.09 2.28
C MET A 63 -13.77 -4.34 1.00
N TRP A 64 -13.49 -3.06 1.12
CA TRP A 64 -13.08 -2.19 0.03
C TRP A 64 -11.56 -2.27 -0.14
N ASN A 65 -11.10 -2.45 -1.38
CA ASN A 65 -9.69 -2.38 -1.73
C ASN A 65 -9.42 -1.07 -2.47
N THR A 66 -8.53 -0.25 -1.92
CA THR A 66 -8.15 1.04 -2.48
C THR A 66 -6.64 1.22 -2.44
N PHE A 67 -6.13 1.98 -3.38
CA PHE A 67 -4.75 2.44 -3.35
C PHE A 67 -4.67 3.92 -3.72
N SER A 68 -3.66 4.60 -3.23
CA SER A 68 -3.38 5.98 -3.63
C SER A 68 -2.01 6.08 -4.25
N VAL A 69 -1.90 6.96 -5.24
CA VAL A 69 -0.66 7.26 -5.95
C VAL A 69 -0.43 8.77 -5.87
N TYR A 70 0.79 9.14 -5.54
CA TYR A 70 1.24 10.51 -5.60
C TYR A 70 1.83 10.82 -6.99
N THR A 71 1.62 12.05 -7.48
CA THR A 71 2.21 12.52 -8.72
C THR A 71 2.62 13.99 -8.62
N TYR A 72 3.77 14.33 -9.20
CA TYR A 72 4.20 15.72 -9.41
C TYR A 72 3.58 16.36 -10.64
N GLU A 73 2.98 15.56 -11.53
CA GLU A 73 2.31 16.08 -12.72
C GLU A 73 1.09 16.92 -12.32
N LYS A 74 0.95 18.06 -13.01
CA LYS A 74 -0.11 19.05 -12.74
C LYS A 74 -0.86 19.44 -14.00
N PRO A 75 -1.39 18.48 -14.75
CA PRO A 75 -2.20 18.82 -15.91
C PRO A 75 -3.47 19.58 -15.47
N LYS A 76 -3.86 20.60 -16.24
CA LYS A 76 -5.03 21.45 -15.91
C LYS A 76 -6.33 20.65 -15.74
N ASP A 77 -6.39 19.48 -16.33
CA ASP A 77 -7.56 18.61 -16.36
C ASP A 77 -7.43 17.40 -15.39
N ILE A 78 -6.51 17.40 -14.44
CA ILE A 78 -6.32 16.28 -13.50
C ILE A 78 -7.61 15.93 -12.74
N ASN A 79 -8.42 16.93 -12.40
CA ASN A 79 -9.70 16.71 -11.72
C ASN A 79 -10.74 15.99 -12.60
N GLN A 80 -10.56 15.95 -13.92
CA GLN A 80 -11.40 15.17 -14.82
C GLN A 80 -11.19 13.66 -14.69
N LEU A 81 -10.15 13.23 -13.96
CA LEU A 81 -9.96 11.83 -13.61
C LEU A 81 -11.01 11.33 -12.60
N LEU A 82 -11.61 12.23 -11.80
CA LEU A 82 -12.60 11.84 -10.79
C LEU A 82 -13.75 11.04 -11.43
N SER A 83 -14.08 9.92 -10.82
CA SER A 83 -15.08 8.94 -11.28
C SER A 83 -14.77 8.28 -12.64
N LYS A 84 -13.54 8.40 -13.14
CA LYS A 84 -13.09 7.67 -14.33
C LYS A 84 -12.57 6.29 -13.95
N ASP A 85 -12.81 5.33 -14.83
CA ASP A 85 -12.15 4.03 -14.80
C ASP A 85 -10.84 4.12 -15.56
N ILE A 86 -9.75 3.86 -14.87
CA ILE A 86 -8.38 3.95 -15.38
C ILE A 86 -7.83 2.55 -15.60
N PRO A 87 -7.22 2.28 -16.76
CA PRO A 87 -6.62 0.98 -17.03
C PRO A 87 -5.34 0.81 -16.18
N ILE A 88 -5.22 -0.33 -15.55
CA ILE A 88 -4.10 -0.70 -14.72
C ILE A 88 -3.69 -2.16 -14.98
N LYS A 89 -2.50 -2.54 -14.50
CA LYS A 89 -2.16 -3.94 -14.26
C LYS A 89 -1.93 -4.14 -12.77
N LEU A 90 -2.51 -5.20 -12.24
CA LEU A 90 -2.21 -5.73 -10.91
C LEU A 90 -1.35 -6.98 -11.10
N ASN A 91 -0.11 -6.93 -10.67
CA ASN A 91 0.88 -8.01 -10.86
C ASN A 91 0.85 -8.58 -12.28
N GLY A 92 0.86 -7.67 -13.27
CA GLY A 92 0.84 -8.01 -14.70
C GLY A 92 -0.53 -8.31 -15.30
N LYS A 93 -1.59 -8.51 -14.50
CA LYS A 93 -2.96 -8.78 -14.97
C LYS A 93 -3.71 -7.48 -15.23
N GLU A 94 -4.22 -7.30 -16.44
CA GLU A 94 -4.99 -6.11 -16.83
C GLU A 94 -6.34 -6.04 -16.09
N LEU A 95 -6.62 -4.88 -15.52
CA LEU A 95 -7.83 -4.53 -14.78
C LEU A 95 -8.18 -3.06 -15.04
N THR A 96 -9.27 -2.61 -14.41
CA THR A 96 -9.59 -1.18 -14.27
C THR A 96 -9.71 -0.81 -12.80
N ALA A 97 -9.29 0.41 -12.46
CA ALA A 97 -9.49 0.99 -11.14
C ALA A 97 -10.27 2.31 -11.28
N SER A 98 -11.28 2.50 -10.44
CA SER A 98 -12.10 3.72 -10.46
C SER A 98 -11.48 4.80 -9.61
N VAL A 99 -11.30 6.01 -10.14
CA VAL A 99 -10.78 7.16 -9.39
C VAL A 99 -11.85 7.69 -8.44
N GLN A 100 -11.56 7.64 -7.14
CA GLN A 100 -12.48 8.06 -6.08
C GLN A 100 -12.23 9.46 -5.58
N ASP A 101 -10.97 9.94 -5.67
CA ASP A 101 -10.59 11.25 -5.17
C ASP A 101 -9.34 11.75 -5.88
N VAL A 102 -9.27 13.06 -6.09
CA VAL A 102 -8.13 13.78 -6.63
C VAL A 102 -7.95 15.03 -5.78
N ARG A 103 -6.88 15.10 -5.01
CA ARG A 103 -6.65 16.24 -4.13
C ARG A 103 -5.21 16.74 -4.20
N PRO A 104 -4.98 18.06 -4.05
CA PRO A 104 -3.64 18.60 -3.84
C PRO A 104 -3.00 17.96 -2.62
N PHE A 105 -1.74 17.57 -2.75
CA PHE A 105 -0.95 16.98 -1.67
C PHE A 105 0.52 17.35 -1.87
N LEU A 106 1.16 17.91 -0.84
CA LEU A 106 2.52 18.45 -0.96
C LEU A 106 2.66 19.37 -2.17
N MET A 107 3.61 19.07 -3.07
CA MET A 107 3.86 19.85 -4.28
C MET A 107 3.17 19.26 -5.53
N GLY A 108 2.29 18.30 -5.38
CA GLY A 108 1.61 17.59 -6.47
C GLY A 108 0.17 17.26 -6.15
N TYR A 109 -0.25 16.09 -6.55
CA TYR A 109 -1.58 15.54 -6.29
C TYR A 109 -1.47 14.13 -5.73
N ARG A 110 -2.41 13.78 -4.86
CA ARG A 110 -2.70 12.40 -4.50
C ARG A 110 -4.00 11.98 -5.18
N VAL A 111 -3.94 10.89 -5.92
CA VAL A 111 -5.08 10.28 -6.60
C VAL A 111 -5.42 8.98 -5.90
N LEU A 112 -6.66 8.86 -5.44
CA LEU A 112 -7.19 7.66 -4.78
C LEU A 112 -7.98 6.82 -5.78
N PHE A 113 -7.65 5.56 -5.84
CA PHE A 113 -8.30 4.56 -6.68
C PHE A 113 -9.02 3.52 -5.85
N SER A 114 -10.08 2.94 -6.41
CA SER A 114 -10.75 1.76 -5.88
C SER A 114 -10.72 0.62 -6.89
N LEU A 115 -10.43 -0.57 -6.41
CA LEU A 115 -10.59 -1.84 -7.14
C LEU A 115 -11.98 -2.48 -6.90
N GLY A 116 -12.82 -1.79 -6.11
CA GLY A 116 -14.15 -2.27 -5.74
C GLY A 116 -14.23 -2.77 -4.30
N HIS A 117 -15.31 -3.49 -4.03
CA HIS A 117 -15.55 -4.10 -2.72
C HIS A 117 -15.94 -5.57 -2.90
N PHE A 118 -15.59 -6.38 -1.91
CA PHE A 118 -15.74 -7.83 -1.95
C PHE A 118 -16.20 -8.34 -0.58
N PRO A 119 -16.86 -9.51 -0.49
CA PRO A 119 -17.15 -10.11 0.80
C PRO A 119 -15.86 -10.37 1.58
N VAL A 120 -15.84 -10.00 2.87
CA VAL A 120 -14.60 -10.01 3.67
C VAL A 120 -13.93 -11.38 3.69
N LYS A 121 -14.68 -12.44 3.95
CA LYS A 121 -14.12 -13.79 4.12
C LYS A 121 -13.48 -14.31 2.83
N GLU A 122 -14.22 -14.24 1.74
CA GLU A 122 -13.79 -14.73 0.43
C GLU A 122 -12.59 -13.95 -0.09
N TYR A 123 -12.62 -12.63 0.11
CA TYR A 123 -11.52 -11.79 -0.36
C TYR A 123 -10.26 -11.93 0.52
N THR A 124 -10.41 -12.12 1.82
CA THR A 124 -9.27 -12.41 2.70
C THR A 124 -8.60 -13.73 2.30
N TYR A 125 -9.39 -14.75 1.94
CA TYR A 125 -8.85 -16.00 1.43
C TYR A 125 -8.08 -15.80 0.11
N PHE A 126 -8.69 -15.09 -0.84
CA PHE A 126 -8.03 -14.72 -2.10
C PHE A 126 -6.71 -13.96 -1.87
N LEU A 127 -6.70 -12.98 -0.97
CA LEU A 127 -5.50 -12.20 -0.67
C LEU A 127 -4.40 -13.03 0.00
N LYS A 128 -4.77 -14.06 0.76
CA LYS A 128 -3.79 -15.02 1.29
C LYS A 128 -3.12 -15.80 0.17
N GLU A 129 -3.89 -16.37 -0.75
CA GLU A 129 -3.34 -17.09 -1.92
C GLU A 129 -2.51 -16.15 -2.79
N PHE A 130 -2.97 -14.92 -2.99
CA PHE A 130 -2.25 -13.89 -3.72
C PHE A 130 -0.89 -13.57 -3.07
N TYR A 131 -0.84 -13.44 -1.73
CA TYR A 131 0.40 -13.22 -1.00
C TYR A 131 1.37 -14.41 -1.13
N ASP A 132 0.86 -15.63 -1.03
CA ASP A 132 1.67 -16.84 -1.18
C ASP A 132 2.31 -16.93 -2.58
N GLU A 133 1.66 -16.35 -3.61
CA GLU A 133 2.17 -16.33 -4.98
C GLU A 133 3.13 -15.16 -5.26
N PHE A 134 2.78 -13.94 -4.85
CA PHE A 134 3.45 -12.72 -5.33
C PHE A 134 4.28 -11.99 -4.28
N GLN A 135 3.92 -12.07 -2.98
CA GLN A 135 4.54 -11.33 -1.86
C GLN A 135 4.52 -9.80 -1.98
N LEU A 136 4.28 -9.27 -3.17
CA LEU A 136 4.14 -7.84 -3.48
C LEU A 136 2.80 -7.58 -4.17
N TYR A 137 2.23 -6.42 -3.88
CA TYR A 137 1.07 -5.87 -4.58
C TYR A 137 1.58 -4.77 -5.51
N GLU A 138 1.78 -5.11 -6.78
CA GLU A 138 2.28 -4.18 -7.78
C GLU A 138 1.14 -3.68 -8.65
N ILE A 139 1.02 -2.35 -8.74
CA ILE A 139 0.10 -1.67 -9.65
C ILE A 139 0.90 -0.91 -10.69
N GLU A 140 0.65 -1.17 -11.96
CA GLU A 140 1.10 -0.36 -13.09
C GLU A 140 -0.10 0.38 -13.70
N ILE A 141 -0.05 1.72 -13.76
CA ILE A 141 -1.03 2.52 -14.49
C ILE A 141 -0.62 2.52 -15.96
N ILE A 142 -1.48 1.98 -16.84
CA ILE A 142 -1.15 1.76 -18.24
C ILE A 142 -1.91 2.72 -19.18
N ASP A 143 -1.36 2.89 -20.37
CA ASP A 143 -2.02 3.62 -21.45
C ASP A 143 -3.14 2.78 -22.07
N ASN A 144 -4.17 3.45 -22.56
CA ASN A 144 -5.10 2.86 -23.52
C ASN A 144 -5.40 3.85 -24.66
N LYS A 145 -6.42 3.56 -25.47
CA LYS A 145 -6.79 4.41 -26.61
C LYS A 145 -7.14 5.85 -26.20
N ASP A 146 -7.81 6.01 -25.08
CA ASP A 146 -8.42 7.28 -24.62
C ASP A 146 -7.71 7.90 -23.42
N PHE A 147 -6.73 7.18 -22.82
CA PHE A 147 -6.02 7.60 -21.64
C PHE A 147 -4.50 7.42 -21.79
N LYS A 148 -3.75 8.47 -21.42
CA LYS A 148 -2.30 8.49 -21.38
C LYS A 148 -1.80 8.66 -19.96
N ALA A 149 -1.29 7.58 -19.38
CA ALA A 149 -0.83 7.55 -17.99
C ALA A 149 0.26 8.61 -17.74
N SER A 150 1.24 8.75 -18.65
CA SER A 150 2.33 9.72 -18.54
C SER A 150 1.90 11.19 -18.54
N LYS A 151 0.66 11.51 -18.91
CA LYS A 151 0.11 12.86 -18.77
C LYS A 151 -0.20 13.22 -17.32
N TYR A 152 -0.55 12.23 -16.51
CA TYR A 152 -1.08 12.42 -15.17
C TYR A 152 -0.16 11.87 -14.07
N PHE A 153 0.73 10.93 -14.41
CA PHE A 153 1.56 10.21 -13.45
C PHE A 153 3.01 10.17 -13.94
N ASP A 154 3.90 10.77 -13.19
CA ASP A 154 5.35 10.71 -13.39
C ASP A 154 5.88 9.32 -13.03
N ILE A 155 5.31 8.69 -11.98
CA ILE A 155 5.59 7.31 -11.60
C ILE A 155 4.33 6.49 -11.87
N LYS A 156 4.46 5.49 -12.76
CA LYS A 156 3.34 4.65 -13.20
C LYS A 156 3.28 3.30 -12.51
N VAL A 157 4.39 2.84 -11.94
CA VAL A 157 4.48 1.56 -11.23
C VAL A 157 4.68 1.85 -9.75
N ASN A 158 3.81 1.30 -8.93
CA ASN A 158 3.85 1.40 -7.48
C ASN A 158 3.71 0.01 -6.88
N ASN A 159 4.37 -0.24 -5.76
CA ASN A 159 4.30 -1.53 -5.09
C ASN A 159 4.22 -1.38 -3.57
N TRP A 160 3.66 -2.40 -2.94
CA TRP A 160 3.49 -2.51 -1.49
C TRP A 160 3.82 -3.93 -1.06
N LYS A 161 4.58 -4.05 0.02
CA LYS A 161 4.84 -5.34 0.66
C LYS A 161 3.59 -5.85 1.34
N LEU A 162 3.37 -7.15 1.21
CA LEU A 162 2.20 -7.82 1.77
C LEU A 162 2.48 -8.58 3.07
N ASP A 163 3.66 -8.39 3.67
CA ASP A 163 3.99 -8.99 4.95
C ASP A 163 2.92 -8.64 5.99
N ASN A 164 2.41 -9.65 6.72
CA ASN A 164 1.34 -9.50 7.69
C ASN A 164 -0.04 -9.04 7.15
N LEU A 165 -0.25 -9.02 5.83
CA LEU A 165 -1.49 -8.57 5.20
C LEU A 165 -2.73 -9.20 5.84
N VAL A 166 -2.80 -10.53 5.87
CA VAL A 166 -3.97 -11.26 6.36
C VAL A 166 -4.24 -10.95 7.83
N THR A 167 -3.19 -10.94 8.66
CA THR A 167 -3.30 -10.61 10.09
C THR A 167 -3.84 -9.19 10.28
N SER A 168 -3.35 -8.23 9.51
CA SER A 168 -3.76 -6.83 9.56
C SER A 168 -5.22 -6.62 9.12
N ILE A 169 -5.64 -7.35 8.08
CA ILE A 169 -7.05 -7.34 7.63
C ILE A 169 -7.97 -7.92 8.71
N LEU A 170 -7.60 -9.05 9.33
CA LEU A 170 -8.40 -9.66 10.38
C LEU A 170 -8.50 -8.75 11.61
N GLU A 171 -7.42 -8.08 12.01
CA GLU A 171 -7.46 -7.10 13.09
C GLU A 171 -8.38 -5.91 12.74
N ALA A 172 -8.33 -5.39 11.52
CA ALA A 172 -9.23 -4.34 11.08
C ALA A 172 -10.69 -4.83 11.06
N TYR A 173 -10.95 -6.06 10.65
CA TYR A 173 -12.28 -6.67 10.69
C TYR A 173 -12.81 -6.79 12.11
N ASP A 174 -12.00 -7.25 13.06
CA ASP A 174 -12.38 -7.34 14.48
C ASP A 174 -12.71 -5.95 15.05
N LYS A 175 -11.91 -4.93 14.75
CA LYS A 175 -12.22 -3.55 15.14
C LYS A 175 -13.54 -3.07 14.54
N CYS A 176 -13.84 -3.38 13.27
CA CYS A 176 -15.11 -3.04 12.66
C CYS A 176 -16.30 -3.70 13.40
N ASN A 177 -16.18 -4.99 13.76
CA ASN A 177 -17.20 -5.68 14.52
C ASN A 177 -17.41 -5.08 15.92
N GLN A 178 -16.35 -4.62 16.57
CA GLN A 178 -16.45 -3.91 17.84
C GLN A 178 -17.25 -2.61 17.71
N LEU A 179 -17.16 -1.90 16.58
CA LEU A 179 -17.98 -0.71 16.32
C LEU A 179 -19.47 -1.04 16.20
N LEU A 180 -19.84 -2.24 15.73
CA LEU A 180 -21.23 -2.69 15.69
C LEU A 180 -21.79 -2.88 17.10
N LEU A 181 -20.98 -3.39 18.04
CA LEU A 181 -21.36 -3.68 19.41
C LEU A 181 -21.42 -2.42 20.31
N SER A 182 -20.67 -1.38 19.99
CA SER A 182 -20.50 -0.18 20.83
C SER A 182 -21.69 0.80 20.85
N LYS A 183 -22.81 0.48 20.17
CA LYS A 183 -24.05 1.31 20.10
C LYS A 183 -25.31 0.59 20.58
N SER A 184 -25.17 -0.46 21.39
CA SER A 184 -26.33 -1.06 22.08
C SER A 184 -26.48 -0.52 23.49
#